data_ee08cdb80c88a1ba7a4c9ed254ecccde
#
_entry.id   ee08cdb80c88a1ba7a4c9ed254ecccde
#
_cell.length_a   1.000
_cell.length_b   1.000
_cell.length_c   1.000
_cell.angle_alpha   90.00
_cell.angle_beta   90.00
_cell.angle_gamma   90.00
#
_symmetry.space_group_name_H-M   'P 1'
#
loop_
_entity.id
_entity.type
_entity.pdbx_description
1 polymer ?
#
loop_
_entity_poly.entity_id
_entity_poly.type
_entity_poly.pdbx_seq_one_letter_code
_entity_poly.pdbx_strand_id
1 'polypeptide(L)'
;SEVNNQLRTFAQLALDKSELVIRQADLVSDAAERYQGQVCTPAHQKRMLNIIRGYLYINELIYARDNHFLCSSLIAPVNGYTIAPADYKREPNVSIYYYRDTPFFSGYKMTYMQRGNYVAVINPLFWSEVMSDDPTLQWGVYDTVTKTFFSLSNEASAATFSPLIHLNDLTVQRNGYLYATVYSTKRPIAAIVATSYQRLIAHFYNHLIFALPAGILGRLVLLLLWLRIRQNYLSPKRKLQRALEKHQLCLYYQPIIDIKTEKCIGAEALLRWLGEQGQIMNPAEFIPLAEKEGMIEQITDYVIDNVFRDLGVYLATHVDRYVSINLSASDFHTSR
;
A
#
# COMPACT_ATOMS: atom_id res chain seq x y z
N SER A 1 6.16 13.19 2.00
CA SER A 1 6.88 13.01 3.31
C SER A 1 7.46 11.61 3.47
N GLU A 2 6.76 10.55 3.07
CA GLU A 2 7.19 9.15 3.22
C GLU A 2 8.44 8.81 2.39
N VAL A 3 8.48 9.19 1.13
CA VAL A 3 9.65 8.99 0.26
C VAL A 3 10.89 9.68 0.81
N ASN A 4 10.75 10.89 1.34
CA ASN A 4 11.86 11.61 1.97
C ASN A 4 12.42 10.87 3.18
N ASN A 5 11.56 10.26 3.98
CA ASN A 5 11.98 9.45 5.13
C ASN A 5 12.69 8.17 4.68
N GLN A 6 12.20 7.52 3.63
CA GLN A 6 12.86 6.35 3.04
C GLN A 6 14.26 6.69 2.53
N LEU A 7 14.40 7.77 1.73
CA LEU A 7 15.70 8.20 1.22
C LEU A 7 16.68 8.54 2.35
N ARG A 8 16.20 9.22 3.41
CA ARG A 8 17.04 9.50 4.58
C ARG A 8 17.49 8.23 5.30
N THR A 9 16.59 7.26 5.45
CA THR A 9 16.93 5.96 6.05
C THR A 9 18.01 5.24 5.24
N PHE A 10 17.90 5.24 3.92
CA PHE A 10 18.93 4.66 3.04
C PHE A 10 20.25 5.42 3.14
N ALA A 11 20.22 6.75 3.13
CA ALA A 11 21.42 7.56 3.30
C ALA A 11 22.08 7.28 4.66
N GLN A 12 21.31 7.14 5.73
CA GLN A 12 21.84 6.79 7.06
C GLN A 12 22.48 5.40 7.06
N LEU A 13 21.85 4.41 6.45
CA LEU A 13 22.42 3.05 6.33
C LEU A 13 23.76 3.06 5.56
N ALA A 14 23.83 3.80 4.45
CA ALA A 14 25.06 3.94 3.68
C ALA A 14 26.17 4.63 4.50
N LEU A 15 25.81 5.64 5.27
CA LEU A 15 26.73 6.35 6.15
C LEU A 15 27.24 5.46 7.27
N ASP A 16 26.35 4.77 7.99
CA ASP A 16 26.69 3.88 9.12
C ASP A 16 27.62 2.76 8.67
N LYS A 17 27.36 2.17 7.50
CA LYS A 17 28.24 1.17 6.91
C LYS A 17 29.61 1.74 6.59
N SER A 18 29.65 2.91 5.96
CA SER A 18 30.91 3.57 5.62
C SER A 18 31.74 3.90 6.88
N GLU A 19 31.08 4.39 7.93
CA GLU A 19 31.72 4.59 9.23
C GLU A 19 32.30 3.28 9.80
N LEU A 20 31.56 2.18 9.67
CA LEU A 20 32.01 0.87 10.14
C LEU A 20 33.22 0.37 9.36
N VAL A 21 33.22 0.48 8.03
CA VAL A 21 34.34 0.10 7.15
C VAL A 21 35.57 0.90 7.51
N ILE A 22 35.47 2.24 7.60
CA ILE A 22 36.57 3.12 7.95
C ILE A 22 37.11 2.81 9.37
N ARG A 23 36.19 2.55 10.32
CA ARG A 23 36.60 2.17 11.68
C ARG A 23 37.39 0.85 11.71
N GLN A 24 36.99 -0.15 10.90
CA GLN A 24 37.72 -1.39 10.80
C GLN A 24 39.12 -1.19 10.21
N ALA A 25 39.24 -0.35 9.17
CA ALA A 25 40.53 0.00 8.59
C ALA A 25 41.46 0.70 9.60
N ASP A 26 40.92 1.64 10.40
CA ASP A 26 41.68 2.27 11.48
C ASP A 26 42.18 1.25 12.51
N LEU A 27 41.27 0.36 12.98
CA LEU A 27 41.64 -0.67 13.99
C LEU A 27 42.68 -1.67 13.50
N VAL A 28 42.56 -2.10 12.24
CA VAL A 28 43.51 -3.01 11.60
C VAL A 28 44.89 -2.36 11.51
N SER A 29 44.97 -1.11 11.07
CA SER A 29 46.22 -0.36 10.96
C SER A 29 46.86 -0.12 12.34
N ASP A 30 46.06 0.28 13.34
CA ASP A 30 46.54 0.46 14.73
C ASP A 30 47.09 -0.84 15.33
N ALA A 31 46.44 -1.99 15.06
CA ALA A 31 46.90 -3.27 15.54
C ALA A 31 48.23 -3.74 14.85
N ALA A 32 48.37 -3.33 13.58
CA ALA A 32 49.56 -3.66 12.80
C ALA A 32 50.76 -2.79 13.20
N GLU A 33 50.57 -1.51 13.47
CA GLU A 33 51.65 -0.61 13.90
C GLU A 33 52.32 -1.02 15.22
N ARG A 34 51.64 -1.80 16.06
CA ARG A 34 52.21 -2.35 17.31
C ARG A 34 53.22 -3.47 17.08
N TYR A 35 53.50 -3.86 15.82
CA TYR A 35 54.48 -4.88 15.52
C TYR A 35 55.90 -4.33 15.65
N GLN A 36 56.75 -5.00 16.46
CA GLN A 36 58.13 -4.57 16.75
C GLN A 36 59.17 -5.51 16.13
N GLY A 37 58.74 -6.51 15.34
CA GLY A 37 59.68 -7.47 14.72
C GLY A 37 60.19 -6.99 13.37
N GLN A 38 61.05 -7.82 12.74
CA GLN A 38 61.55 -7.57 11.40
C GLN A 38 60.39 -7.59 10.39
N VAL A 39 60.24 -6.52 9.61
CA VAL A 39 59.15 -6.37 8.62
C VAL A 39 59.37 -7.28 7.41
N CYS A 40 58.26 -7.59 6.71
CA CYS A 40 58.24 -8.42 5.49
C CYS A 40 58.85 -9.84 5.66
N THR A 41 58.93 -10.34 6.87
CA THR A 41 59.26 -11.75 7.14
C THR A 41 57.97 -12.59 7.14
N PRO A 42 58.08 -13.94 7.01
CA PRO A 42 56.90 -14.81 7.13
C PRO A 42 56.15 -14.63 8.44
N ALA A 43 56.85 -14.32 9.53
CA ALA A 43 56.22 -14.02 10.83
C ALA A 43 55.41 -12.72 10.79
N HIS A 44 55.92 -11.68 10.14
CA HIS A 44 55.19 -10.41 9.94
C HIS A 44 53.96 -10.59 9.06
N GLN A 45 54.09 -11.29 7.93
CA GLN A 45 52.95 -11.55 7.03
C GLN A 45 51.89 -12.39 7.74
N LYS A 46 52.26 -13.42 8.49
CA LYS A 46 51.33 -14.21 9.32
C LYS A 46 50.64 -13.35 10.37
N ARG A 47 51.37 -12.41 10.98
CA ARG A 47 50.75 -11.45 11.93
C ARG A 47 49.72 -10.56 11.26
N MET A 48 50.04 -9.98 10.10
CA MET A 48 49.12 -9.17 9.31
C MET A 48 47.85 -9.97 8.92
N LEU A 49 48.03 -11.21 8.43
CA LEU A 49 46.92 -12.09 8.10
C LEU A 49 46.04 -12.40 9.31
N ASN A 50 46.63 -12.64 10.48
CA ASN A 50 45.87 -12.90 11.70
C ASN A 50 45.06 -11.67 12.16
N ILE A 51 45.61 -10.46 11.96
CA ILE A 51 44.89 -9.23 12.27
C ILE A 51 43.65 -9.11 11.39
N ILE A 52 43.74 -9.22 10.08
CA ILE A 52 42.61 -9.01 9.17
C ILE A 52 41.52 -10.08 9.29
N ARG A 53 41.84 -11.30 9.74
CA ARG A 53 40.84 -12.38 9.95
C ARG A 53 39.72 -12.02 10.92
N GLY A 54 39.93 -11.05 11.78
CA GLY A 54 38.91 -10.54 12.71
C GLY A 54 38.03 -9.46 12.13
N TYR A 55 38.21 -9.04 10.86
CA TYR A 55 37.53 -7.89 10.26
C TYR A 55 36.91 -8.25 8.91
N LEU A 56 35.64 -7.97 8.77
CA LEU A 56 34.86 -8.40 7.60
C LEU A 56 35.18 -7.61 6.33
N TYR A 57 35.49 -6.32 6.47
CA TYR A 57 35.58 -5.38 5.35
C TYR A 57 37.01 -5.10 4.88
N ILE A 58 37.99 -5.72 5.48
CA ILE A 58 39.42 -5.57 5.11
C ILE A 58 39.88 -6.83 4.40
N ASN A 59 40.15 -6.71 3.10
CA ASN A 59 40.55 -7.82 2.26
C ASN A 59 42.01 -8.20 2.48
N GLU A 60 42.85 -7.18 2.66
CA GLU A 60 44.29 -7.34 2.70
C GLU A 60 44.91 -6.22 3.52
N LEU A 61 46.04 -6.48 4.11
CA LEU A 61 46.89 -5.51 4.78
C LEU A 61 48.27 -5.53 4.13
N ILE A 62 48.71 -4.36 3.67
CA ILE A 62 49.98 -4.16 2.97
C ILE A 62 50.91 -3.35 3.87
N TYR A 63 52.17 -3.74 3.93
CA TYR A 63 53.21 -2.91 4.50
C TYR A 63 53.92 -2.12 3.41
N ALA A 64 53.89 -0.79 3.55
CA ALA A 64 54.43 0.16 2.58
C ALA A 64 55.41 1.12 3.24
N ARG A 65 56.44 1.54 2.55
CA ARG A 65 57.37 2.58 2.96
C ARG A 65 57.70 3.44 1.75
N ASP A 66 57.71 4.76 1.97
CA ASP A 66 58.02 5.74 0.91
C ASP A 66 57.22 5.54 -0.39
N ASN A 67 55.91 5.30 -0.24
CA ASN A 67 54.94 4.98 -1.30
C ASN A 67 55.22 3.70 -2.10
N HIS A 68 56.10 2.82 -1.58
CA HIS A 68 56.37 1.53 -2.21
C HIS A 68 55.78 0.40 -1.35
N PHE A 69 55.06 -0.51 -1.98
CA PHE A 69 54.58 -1.72 -1.34
C PHE A 69 55.74 -2.73 -1.20
N LEU A 70 55.96 -3.18 0.02
CA LEU A 70 57.06 -4.10 0.33
C LEU A 70 56.60 -5.53 0.53
N CYS A 71 55.46 -5.73 1.19
CA CYS A 71 54.87 -7.05 1.39
C CYS A 71 53.39 -6.93 1.80
N SER A 72 52.65 -8.01 1.69
CA SER A 72 51.23 -8.06 2.05
C SER A 72 50.91 -9.27 2.92
N SER A 73 49.71 -9.24 3.51
CA SER A 73 49.17 -10.33 4.32
C SER A 73 48.85 -11.60 3.52
N LEU A 74 48.63 -11.51 2.20
CA LEU A 74 48.18 -12.61 1.35
C LEU A 74 49.21 -13.11 0.36
N ILE A 75 50.15 -12.29 -0.07
CA ILE A 75 51.08 -12.58 -1.17
C ILE A 75 52.52 -12.30 -0.75
N ALA A 76 53.48 -13.05 -1.35
CA ALA A 76 54.91 -12.87 -1.19
C ALA A 76 55.36 -11.42 -1.54
N PRO A 77 56.57 -11.01 -1.16
CA PRO A 77 57.05 -9.63 -1.31
C PRO A 77 56.79 -9.07 -2.69
N VAL A 78 56.13 -7.93 -2.73
CA VAL A 78 55.79 -7.21 -3.97
C VAL A 78 56.88 -6.19 -4.22
N ASN A 79 57.92 -6.59 -4.89
CA ASN A 79 59.02 -5.68 -5.19
C ASN A 79 58.60 -4.66 -6.24
N GLY A 80 58.54 -3.40 -5.85
CA GLY A 80 58.55 -2.28 -6.76
C GLY A 80 57.21 -1.67 -7.16
N TYR A 81 56.05 -2.08 -6.59
CA TYR A 81 54.82 -1.37 -6.85
C TYR A 81 54.82 -0.05 -6.10
N THR A 82 54.67 1.05 -6.88
CA THR A 82 54.60 2.40 -6.34
C THR A 82 53.14 2.86 -6.41
N ILE A 83 52.55 3.23 -5.28
CA ILE A 83 51.23 3.81 -5.27
C ILE A 83 51.29 5.29 -5.72
N ALA A 84 50.41 5.68 -6.60
CA ALA A 84 50.23 7.08 -6.98
C ALA A 84 49.94 7.97 -5.76
N PRO A 85 50.14 9.28 -5.83
CA PRO A 85 49.79 10.17 -4.72
C PRO A 85 48.39 9.97 -4.20
N ALA A 86 48.21 10.13 -2.88
CA ALA A 86 46.93 9.98 -2.23
C ALA A 86 45.92 11.00 -2.76
N ASP A 87 44.69 10.57 -2.96
CA ASP A 87 43.57 11.46 -3.33
C ASP A 87 43.22 12.38 -2.16
N TYR A 88 43.42 11.88 -0.94
CA TYR A 88 43.13 12.62 0.28
C TYR A 88 44.08 12.28 1.40
N LYS A 89 44.54 13.32 2.09
CA LYS A 89 45.36 13.16 3.32
C LYS A 89 44.60 13.75 4.49
N ARG A 90 44.32 12.91 5.47
CA ARG A 90 43.73 13.29 6.75
C ARG A 90 44.81 13.37 7.81
N GLU A 91 44.91 14.51 8.46
CA GLU A 91 45.85 14.62 9.59
C GLU A 91 45.39 13.79 10.81
N PRO A 92 46.34 13.21 11.59
CA PRO A 92 47.78 13.27 11.40
C PRO A 92 48.37 11.99 10.78
N ASN A 93 48.24 11.44 9.77
CA ASN A 93 48.89 10.29 9.11
C ASN A 93 47.98 9.31 8.39
N VAL A 94 46.83 9.74 7.97
CA VAL A 94 45.95 8.88 7.16
C VAL A 94 45.92 9.40 5.72
N SER A 95 46.27 8.53 4.77
CA SER A 95 46.18 8.77 3.34
C SER A 95 45.18 7.83 2.74
N ILE A 96 44.27 8.34 1.88
CA ILE A 96 43.19 7.56 1.25
C ILE A 96 43.39 7.62 -0.27
N TYR A 97 43.25 6.47 -0.92
CA TYR A 97 43.36 6.30 -2.35
C TYR A 97 42.11 5.61 -2.87
N TYR A 98 41.35 6.29 -3.71
CA TYR A 98 40.08 5.80 -4.20
C TYR A 98 40.22 5.09 -5.52
N TYR A 99 39.56 3.93 -5.68
CA TYR A 99 39.41 3.19 -6.94
C TYR A 99 40.75 2.98 -7.67
N ARG A 100 41.78 2.58 -6.95
CA ARG A 100 43.10 2.29 -7.54
C ARG A 100 43.17 0.87 -8.04
N ASP A 101 43.87 0.68 -9.16
CA ASP A 101 44.22 -0.66 -9.65
C ASP A 101 45.05 -1.37 -8.60
N THR A 102 44.75 -2.63 -8.38
CA THR A 102 45.55 -3.45 -7.45
C THR A 102 46.66 -4.18 -8.21
N PRO A 103 47.86 -4.22 -7.69
CA PRO A 103 48.98 -5.00 -8.30
C PRO A 103 48.70 -6.50 -8.27
N PHE A 104 47.72 -6.94 -7.47
CA PHE A 104 47.49 -8.36 -7.18
C PHE A 104 46.37 -8.97 -8.01
N PHE A 105 45.40 -8.16 -8.48
CA PHE A 105 44.24 -8.62 -9.22
C PHE A 105 43.96 -7.65 -10.38
N SER A 106 44.43 -8.00 -11.56
CA SER A 106 44.16 -7.18 -12.75
C SER A 106 42.67 -7.02 -13.00
N GLY A 107 42.25 -5.77 -13.24
CA GLY A 107 40.85 -5.43 -13.51
C GLY A 107 39.99 -5.13 -12.28
N TYR A 108 40.49 -5.24 -11.10
CA TYR A 108 39.78 -4.85 -9.87
C TYR A 108 40.36 -3.57 -9.29
N LYS A 109 39.47 -2.59 -9.07
CA LYS A 109 39.81 -1.34 -8.39
C LYS A 109 39.48 -1.45 -6.91
N MET A 110 40.42 -1.09 -6.05
CA MET A 110 40.27 -1.14 -4.60
C MET A 110 40.42 0.26 -3.99
N THR A 111 39.86 0.46 -2.83
CA THR A 111 40.14 1.63 -2.00
C THR A 111 41.19 1.29 -0.97
N TYR A 112 42.23 2.10 -0.90
CA TYR A 112 43.31 1.94 0.05
C TYR A 112 43.24 3.00 1.14
N MET A 113 43.37 2.60 2.39
CA MET A 113 43.49 3.48 3.53
C MET A 113 44.83 3.23 4.22
N GLN A 114 45.78 4.12 4.03
CA GLN A 114 47.09 4.04 4.61
C GLN A 114 47.12 4.81 5.94
N ARG A 115 47.64 4.16 6.97
CA ARG A 115 48.02 4.80 8.23
C ARG A 115 49.40 4.38 8.62
N GLY A 116 50.29 5.35 8.79
CA GLY A 116 51.70 5.08 8.95
C GLY A 116 52.26 4.25 7.79
N ASN A 117 52.86 3.12 8.13
CA ASN A 117 53.43 2.19 7.14
C ASN A 117 52.47 1.08 6.69
N TYR A 118 51.23 1.06 7.17
CA TYR A 118 50.25 0.02 6.82
C TYR A 118 49.13 0.55 5.96
N VAL A 119 48.77 -0.22 4.95
CA VAL A 119 47.72 0.09 4.00
C VAL A 119 46.65 -0.99 4.10
N ALA A 120 45.48 -0.62 4.58
CA ALA A 120 44.32 -1.49 4.58
C ALA A 120 43.64 -1.42 3.20
N VAL A 121 43.39 -2.58 2.60
CA VAL A 121 42.75 -2.73 1.29
C VAL A 121 41.28 -3.07 1.48
N ILE A 122 40.43 -2.23 0.95
CA ILE A 122 38.99 -2.30 1.10
C ILE A 122 38.37 -2.56 -0.28
N ASN A 123 37.55 -3.61 -0.39
CA ASN A 123 36.78 -3.86 -1.61
C ASN A 123 35.61 -2.89 -1.73
N PRO A 124 35.49 -2.12 -2.82
CA PRO A 124 34.38 -1.22 -3.04
C PRO A 124 33.00 -1.91 -2.99
N LEU A 125 32.92 -3.19 -3.34
CA LEU A 125 31.65 -3.95 -3.27
C LEU A 125 31.08 -4.03 -1.86
N PHE A 126 31.90 -3.96 -0.81
CA PHE A 126 31.40 -3.95 0.56
C PHE A 126 30.55 -2.71 0.90
N TRP A 127 30.70 -1.63 0.18
CA TRP A 127 29.82 -0.49 0.32
C TRP A 127 28.52 -0.65 -0.48
N SER A 128 28.53 -1.44 -1.58
CA SER A 128 27.34 -1.68 -2.40
C SER A 128 26.35 -2.71 -1.82
N GLU A 129 26.82 -3.63 -0.97
CA GLU A 129 26.00 -4.69 -0.36
C GLU A 129 24.93 -4.18 0.63
N VAL A 130 24.95 -2.90 0.99
CA VAL A 130 24.01 -2.34 1.96
C VAL A 130 22.72 -1.90 1.32
N MET A 131 22.73 -1.70 0.03
CA MET A 131 21.64 -0.97 -0.60
C MET A 131 20.60 -1.90 -1.17
N SER A 132 19.36 -1.49 -1.03
CA SER A 132 18.12 -2.14 -1.41
C SER A 132 18.21 -2.94 -2.71
N ASP A 133 17.37 -3.95 -2.82
CA ASP A 133 17.02 -4.63 -4.08
C ASP A 133 16.43 -3.68 -5.15
N ASP A 134 16.31 -2.38 -4.84
CA ASP A 134 15.87 -1.37 -5.80
C ASP A 134 17.05 -0.87 -6.64
N PRO A 135 17.24 -1.38 -7.87
CA PRO A 135 18.33 -0.97 -8.76
C PRO A 135 18.20 0.49 -9.22
N THR A 136 17.14 1.16 -8.79
CA THR A 136 16.80 2.52 -9.22
C THR A 136 17.33 3.59 -8.28
N LEU A 137 17.69 3.21 -7.07
CA LEU A 137 18.32 4.10 -6.12
C LEU A 137 19.78 4.35 -6.52
N GLN A 138 20.10 5.61 -6.70
CA GLN A 138 21.48 6.06 -6.83
C GLN A 138 21.96 6.53 -5.47
N TRP A 139 23.19 6.20 -5.12
CA TRP A 139 23.76 6.63 -3.87
C TRP A 139 25.27 6.88 -4.01
N GLY A 140 25.79 7.69 -3.11
CA GLY A 140 27.20 7.97 -3.00
C GLY A 140 27.58 8.37 -1.59
N VAL A 141 28.82 8.06 -1.22
CA VAL A 141 29.42 8.52 0.03
C VAL A 141 30.66 9.32 -0.32
N TYR A 142 30.76 10.50 0.26
CA TYR A 142 31.82 11.44 -0.06
C TYR A 142 32.44 12.08 1.18
N ASP A 143 33.67 12.52 1.02
CA ASP A 143 34.36 13.34 2.01
C ASP A 143 33.84 14.78 1.94
N THR A 144 33.41 15.33 3.07
CA THR A 144 32.79 16.68 3.12
C THR A 144 33.79 17.80 2.98
N VAL A 145 35.10 17.53 3.19
CA VAL A 145 36.20 18.52 3.06
C VAL A 145 36.68 18.58 1.61
N THR A 146 37.06 17.44 1.04
CA THR A 146 37.59 17.38 -0.33
C THR A 146 36.53 17.34 -1.39
N LYS A 147 35.27 17.06 -1.02
CA LYS A 147 34.16 16.85 -1.95
C LYS A 147 34.38 15.69 -2.94
N THR A 148 35.18 14.72 -2.53
CA THR A 148 35.52 13.55 -3.35
C THR A 148 34.68 12.35 -2.93
N PHE A 149 34.05 11.68 -3.91
CA PHE A 149 33.35 10.42 -3.66
C PHE A 149 34.34 9.28 -3.51
N PHE A 150 34.14 8.47 -2.49
CA PHE A 150 34.91 7.26 -2.27
C PHE A 150 34.10 5.97 -2.41
N SER A 151 32.78 6.11 -2.54
CA SER A 151 31.88 5.03 -2.90
C SER A 151 30.66 5.56 -3.66
N LEU A 152 30.26 4.86 -4.72
CA LEU A 152 29.16 5.22 -5.61
C LEU A 152 28.40 3.96 -6.02
N SER A 153 27.10 4.07 -6.22
CA SER A 153 26.27 2.99 -6.75
C SER A 153 26.65 2.61 -8.19
N ASN A 154 27.06 3.59 -8.98
CA ASN A 154 27.59 3.44 -10.33
C ASN A 154 28.38 4.70 -10.73
N GLU A 155 29.20 4.63 -11.80
CA GLU A 155 30.01 5.76 -12.26
C GLU A 155 29.17 6.97 -12.71
N ALA A 156 28.00 6.74 -13.27
CA ALA A 156 27.09 7.82 -13.70
C ALA A 156 26.56 8.64 -12.51
N SER A 157 26.52 8.07 -11.32
CA SER A 157 26.05 8.76 -10.11
C SER A 157 26.96 9.92 -9.72
N ALA A 158 28.27 9.89 -10.03
CA ALA A 158 29.17 10.98 -9.73
C ALA A 158 28.77 12.30 -10.42
N ALA A 159 28.42 12.26 -11.71
CA ALA A 159 27.95 13.43 -12.45
C ALA A 159 26.62 13.98 -11.91
N THR A 160 25.75 13.09 -11.45
CA THR A 160 24.46 13.44 -10.87
C THR A 160 24.61 14.16 -9.52
N PHE A 161 25.54 13.72 -8.69
CA PHE A 161 25.71 14.21 -7.31
C PHE A 161 26.68 15.40 -7.19
N SER A 162 27.68 15.52 -8.08
CA SER A 162 28.69 16.60 -8.01
C SER A 162 28.10 17.99 -7.83
N PRO A 163 27.00 18.41 -8.49
CA PRO A 163 26.41 19.72 -8.28
C PRO A 163 25.73 19.90 -6.92
N LEU A 164 25.49 18.81 -6.18
CA LEU A 164 24.65 18.76 -4.98
C LEU A 164 25.47 18.72 -3.70
N ILE A 165 26.71 18.20 -3.76
CA ILE A 165 27.59 18.09 -2.58
C ILE A 165 28.02 19.43 -1.99
N HIS A 166 27.71 20.53 -2.68
CA HIS A 166 27.90 21.89 -2.22
C HIS A 166 26.67 22.50 -1.53
N LEU A 167 25.52 21.81 -1.59
CA LEU A 167 24.30 22.25 -0.97
C LEU A 167 24.19 21.62 0.43
N ASN A 168 23.96 22.45 1.44
CA ASN A 168 23.78 21.98 2.83
C ASN A 168 22.35 21.47 3.09
N ASP A 169 21.55 21.28 2.06
CA ASP A 169 20.15 20.87 2.19
C ASP A 169 20.03 19.36 2.38
N LEU A 170 19.27 18.98 3.40
CA LEU A 170 19.02 17.57 3.75
C LEU A 170 18.12 16.84 2.74
N THR A 171 17.29 17.57 2.03
CA THR A 171 16.40 17.03 0.98
C THR A 171 16.16 18.07 -0.09
N VAL A 172 16.50 17.77 -1.33
CA VAL A 172 16.40 18.67 -2.47
C VAL A 172 15.71 17.97 -3.63
N GLN A 173 14.84 18.71 -4.34
CA GLN A 173 14.31 18.31 -5.64
C GLN A 173 15.00 19.12 -6.73
N ARG A 174 15.71 18.44 -7.63
CA ARG A 174 16.43 19.10 -8.73
C ARG A 174 16.58 18.16 -9.93
N ASN A 175 16.47 18.70 -11.13
CA ASN A 175 16.69 17.96 -12.39
C ASN A 175 15.88 16.65 -12.51
N GLY A 176 14.67 16.60 -11.97
CA GLY A 176 13.83 15.40 -12.02
C GLY A 176 14.19 14.31 -11.01
N TYR A 177 15.07 14.59 -10.05
CA TYR A 177 15.44 13.70 -8.96
C TYR A 177 15.08 14.29 -7.60
N LEU A 178 14.78 13.40 -6.68
CA LEU A 178 14.65 13.69 -5.25
C LEU A 178 15.87 13.14 -4.54
N TYR A 179 16.53 13.98 -3.72
CA TYR A 179 17.78 13.67 -3.05
C TYR A 179 17.61 13.75 -1.54
N ALA A 180 18.33 12.91 -0.82
CA ALA A 180 18.51 13.05 0.62
C ALA A 180 20.00 12.91 0.97
N THR A 181 20.51 13.82 1.77
CA THR A 181 21.89 13.82 2.27
C THR A 181 21.90 13.70 3.78
N VAL A 182 22.76 12.83 4.31
CA VAL A 182 22.98 12.66 5.75
C VAL A 182 24.46 12.81 6.03
N TYR A 183 24.78 13.64 7.03
CA TYR A 183 26.15 13.94 7.44
C TYR A 183 26.53 13.16 8.69
N SER A 184 27.76 12.66 8.72
CA SER A 184 28.32 12.04 9.93
C SER A 184 28.62 13.10 10.99
N THR A 185 28.29 12.77 12.22
CA THR A 185 28.67 13.58 13.38
C THR A 185 30.07 13.26 13.91
N LYS A 186 30.67 12.16 13.43
CA LYS A 186 31.94 11.63 13.95
C LYS A 186 33.11 11.86 12.99
N ARG A 187 32.81 11.97 11.68
CA ARG A 187 33.81 12.02 10.62
C ARG A 187 33.39 13.01 9.54
N PRO A 188 34.33 13.59 8.79
CA PRO A 188 34.01 14.51 7.72
C PRO A 188 33.51 13.75 6.46
N ILE A 189 32.46 12.96 6.60
CA ILE A 189 31.84 12.19 5.53
C ILE A 189 30.33 12.41 5.51
N ALA A 190 29.75 12.27 4.34
CA ALA A 190 28.31 12.31 4.15
C ALA A 190 27.88 11.28 3.12
N ALA A 191 26.67 10.77 3.27
CA ALA A 191 26.01 9.92 2.29
C ALA A 191 24.89 10.68 1.61
N ILE A 192 24.81 10.54 0.29
CA ILE A 192 23.73 11.11 -0.56
C ILE A 192 23.03 9.98 -1.30
N VAL A 193 21.71 10.03 -1.32
CA VAL A 193 20.85 9.07 -2.04
C VAL A 193 19.89 9.84 -2.92
N ALA A 194 19.62 9.32 -4.11
CA ALA A 194 18.70 9.91 -5.07
C ALA A 194 17.77 8.87 -5.68
N THR A 195 16.54 9.31 -5.98
CA THR A 195 15.59 8.57 -6.82
C THR A 195 14.99 9.47 -7.88
N SER A 196 14.70 8.91 -9.06
CA SER A 196 14.07 9.67 -10.16
C SER A 196 12.60 9.93 -9.85
N TYR A 197 12.17 11.19 -10.01
CA TYR A 197 10.77 11.59 -9.85
C TYR A 197 9.85 10.93 -10.88
N GLN A 198 10.32 10.72 -12.11
CA GLN A 198 9.55 10.01 -13.14
C GLN A 198 9.19 8.58 -12.72
N ARG A 199 10.06 7.89 -11.98
CA ARG A 199 9.80 6.54 -11.49
C ARG A 199 8.77 6.52 -10.36
N LEU A 200 8.81 7.50 -9.47
CA LEU A 200 7.78 7.64 -8.43
C LEU A 200 6.40 7.84 -9.07
N ILE A 201 6.33 8.66 -10.12
CA ILE A 201 5.11 8.88 -10.89
C ILE A 201 4.69 7.59 -11.61
N ALA A 202 5.59 6.89 -12.28
CA ALA A 202 5.29 5.64 -12.99
C ALA A 202 4.75 4.56 -12.03
N HIS A 203 5.35 4.43 -10.87
CA HIS A 203 4.86 3.50 -9.84
C HIS A 203 3.44 3.86 -9.37
N PHE A 204 3.17 5.14 -9.15
CA PHE A 204 1.84 5.64 -8.81
C PHE A 204 0.81 5.37 -9.92
N TYR A 205 1.15 5.62 -11.19
CA TYR A 205 0.25 5.34 -12.32
C TYR A 205 -0.04 3.85 -12.48
N ASN A 206 0.92 2.97 -12.26
CA ASN A 206 0.70 1.52 -12.31
C ASN A 206 -0.34 1.07 -11.27
N HIS A 207 -0.29 1.59 -10.06
CA HIS A 207 -1.33 1.30 -9.06
C HIS A 207 -2.68 1.90 -9.45
N LEU A 208 -2.71 3.09 -10.05
CA LEU A 208 -3.93 3.76 -10.47
C LEU A 208 -4.67 2.99 -11.58
N ILE A 209 -3.92 2.41 -12.54
CA ILE A 209 -4.48 1.60 -13.65
C ILE A 209 -5.32 0.44 -13.14
N PHE A 210 -4.96 -0.17 -12.02
CA PHE A 210 -5.74 -1.27 -11.43
C PHE A 210 -6.80 -0.77 -10.45
N ALA A 211 -6.52 0.24 -9.66
CA ALA A 211 -7.43 0.75 -8.64
C ALA A 211 -8.66 1.47 -9.23
N LEU A 212 -8.49 2.23 -10.32
CA LEU A 212 -9.59 2.96 -10.95
C LEU A 212 -10.67 2.03 -11.53
N PRO A 213 -10.35 1.02 -12.37
CA PRO A 213 -11.37 0.10 -12.88
C PRO A 213 -12.07 -0.68 -11.76
N ALA A 214 -11.33 -1.12 -10.75
CA ALA A 214 -11.90 -1.82 -9.59
C ALA A 214 -12.89 -0.92 -8.82
N GLY A 215 -12.54 0.35 -8.62
CA GLY A 215 -13.42 1.34 -7.98
C GLY A 215 -14.69 1.64 -8.79
N ILE A 216 -14.57 1.76 -10.11
CA ILE A 216 -15.71 1.97 -11.02
C ILE A 216 -16.62 0.74 -11.01
N LEU A 217 -16.06 -0.47 -11.11
CA LEU A 217 -16.82 -1.71 -11.07
C LEU A 217 -17.58 -1.87 -9.74
N GLY A 218 -16.91 -1.59 -8.62
CA GLY A 218 -17.55 -1.61 -7.30
C GLY A 218 -18.73 -0.65 -7.19
N ARG A 219 -18.60 0.58 -7.68
CA ARG A 219 -19.69 1.55 -7.72
C ARG A 219 -20.85 1.09 -8.61
N LEU A 220 -20.55 0.48 -9.76
CA LEU A 220 -21.58 -0.05 -10.66
C LEU A 220 -22.37 -1.17 -10.00
N VAL A 221 -21.70 -2.10 -9.32
CA VAL A 221 -22.35 -3.17 -8.56
C VAL A 221 -23.26 -2.62 -7.46
N LEU A 222 -22.78 -1.65 -6.69
CA LEU A 222 -23.57 -1.00 -5.64
C LEU A 222 -24.81 -0.29 -6.22
N LEU A 223 -24.65 0.39 -7.35
CA LEU A 223 -25.76 1.05 -8.04
C LEU A 223 -26.82 0.04 -8.52
N LEU A 224 -26.38 -1.07 -9.13
CA LEU A 224 -27.28 -2.13 -9.60
C LEU A 224 -28.02 -2.80 -8.43
N LEU A 225 -27.33 -3.06 -7.32
CA LEU A 225 -27.95 -3.57 -6.09
C LEU A 225 -28.98 -2.58 -5.53
N TRP A 226 -28.64 -1.30 -5.46
CA TRP A 226 -29.57 -0.25 -5.01
C TRP A 226 -30.80 -0.16 -5.90
N LEU A 227 -30.64 -0.19 -7.24
CA LEU A 227 -31.74 -0.19 -8.19
C LEU A 227 -32.64 -1.42 -8.00
N ARG A 228 -32.05 -2.62 -7.83
CA ARG A 228 -32.81 -3.84 -7.54
C ARG A 228 -33.59 -3.77 -6.23
N ILE A 229 -32.96 -3.30 -5.18
CA ILE A 229 -33.61 -3.10 -3.88
C ILE A 229 -34.76 -2.11 -4.02
N ARG A 230 -34.54 -0.98 -4.68
CA ARG A 230 -35.59 0.05 -4.91
C ARG A 230 -36.75 -0.52 -5.70
N GLN A 231 -36.53 -1.23 -6.80
CA GLN A 231 -37.59 -1.85 -7.60
C GLN A 231 -38.40 -2.86 -6.78
N ASN A 232 -37.73 -3.68 -5.97
CA ASN A 232 -38.39 -4.62 -5.09
C ASN A 232 -39.22 -3.98 -3.99
N TYR A 233 -38.72 -2.88 -3.40
CA TYR A 233 -39.47 -2.11 -2.37
C TYR A 233 -40.71 -1.39 -2.92
N LEU A 234 -40.65 -0.95 -4.16
CA LEU A 234 -41.73 -0.23 -4.84
C LEU A 234 -42.65 -1.16 -5.63
N SER A 235 -42.41 -2.49 -5.59
CA SER A 235 -43.27 -3.42 -6.35
C SER A 235 -44.70 -3.34 -5.88
N PRO A 236 -45.68 -3.23 -6.79
CA PRO A 236 -47.10 -3.16 -6.47
C PRO A 236 -47.58 -4.32 -5.62
N LYS A 237 -47.06 -5.52 -5.86
CA LYS A 237 -47.33 -6.71 -5.06
C LYS A 237 -46.99 -6.50 -3.56
N ARG A 238 -45.80 -5.97 -3.25
CA ARG A 238 -45.38 -5.72 -1.85
C ARG A 238 -46.23 -4.62 -1.19
N LYS A 239 -46.68 -3.61 -1.96
CA LYS A 239 -47.55 -2.60 -1.41
C LYS A 239 -48.88 -3.20 -0.98
N LEU A 240 -49.48 -4.05 -1.82
CA LEU A 240 -50.76 -4.71 -1.52
C LEU A 240 -50.61 -5.72 -0.36
N GLN A 241 -49.51 -6.48 -0.32
CA GLN A 241 -49.22 -7.41 0.78
C GLN A 241 -49.10 -6.67 2.13
N ARG A 242 -48.37 -5.54 2.14
CA ARG A 242 -48.30 -4.67 3.32
C ARG A 242 -49.66 -4.09 3.73
N ALA A 243 -50.50 -3.76 2.77
CA ALA A 243 -51.83 -3.26 3.07
C ALA A 243 -52.70 -4.31 3.79
N LEU A 244 -52.57 -5.58 3.41
CA LEU A 244 -53.21 -6.68 4.12
C LEU A 244 -52.62 -6.86 5.55
N GLU A 245 -51.29 -6.93 5.67
CA GLU A 245 -50.62 -7.10 6.96
C GLU A 245 -50.85 -5.95 7.94
N LYS A 246 -50.95 -4.70 7.44
CA LYS A 246 -51.17 -3.50 8.26
C LYS A 246 -52.64 -3.13 8.46
N HIS A 247 -53.57 -4.01 8.07
CA HIS A 247 -55.01 -3.75 8.17
C HIS A 247 -55.44 -2.44 7.49
N GLN A 248 -54.78 -2.09 6.37
CA GLN A 248 -55.12 -0.92 5.58
C GLN A 248 -56.32 -1.16 4.62
N LEU A 249 -56.81 -2.38 4.56
CA LEU A 249 -58.06 -2.72 3.87
C LEU A 249 -59.21 -2.65 4.87
N CYS A 250 -60.34 -2.12 4.43
CA CYS A 250 -61.57 -2.06 5.25
C CYS A 250 -62.82 -2.31 4.37
N LEU A 251 -63.89 -2.71 4.99
CA LEU A 251 -65.16 -2.94 4.32
C LEU A 251 -66.10 -1.77 4.56
N TYR A 252 -66.76 -1.33 3.47
CA TYR A 252 -67.91 -0.44 3.51
C TYR A 252 -69.10 -1.28 3.11
N TYR A 253 -70.23 -1.03 3.75
CA TYR A 253 -71.47 -1.74 3.51
C TYR A 253 -72.46 -0.82 2.85
N GLN A 254 -72.88 -1.09 1.60
CA GLN A 254 -73.87 -0.35 0.89
C GLN A 254 -75.21 -1.03 1.08
N PRO A 255 -76.19 -0.36 1.67
CA PRO A 255 -77.51 -0.97 1.94
C PRO A 255 -78.29 -1.28 0.65
N ILE A 256 -78.94 -2.44 0.63
CA ILE A 256 -79.85 -2.89 -0.43
C ILE A 256 -81.26 -2.71 0.07
N ILE A 257 -81.98 -1.84 -0.61
CA ILE A 257 -83.36 -1.47 -0.22
C ILE A 257 -84.33 -2.16 -1.16
N ASP A 258 -85.35 -2.82 -0.62
CA ASP A 258 -86.47 -3.34 -1.40
C ASP A 258 -87.42 -2.13 -1.79
N ILE A 259 -87.55 -1.90 -3.08
CA ILE A 259 -88.24 -0.75 -3.63
C ILE A 259 -89.77 -0.75 -3.29
N LYS A 260 -90.31 -1.97 -3.08
CA LYS A 260 -91.76 -2.10 -2.80
C LYS A 260 -92.11 -1.84 -1.33
N THR A 261 -91.21 -2.27 -0.46
CA THR A 261 -91.44 -2.21 1.00
C THR A 261 -90.66 -1.09 1.66
N GLU A 262 -89.77 -0.44 0.94
CA GLU A 262 -88.82 0.58 1.43
C GLU A 262 -87.96 0.11 2.62
N LYS A 263 -87.80 -1.22 2.79
CA LYS A 263 -87.04 -1.78 3.87
C LYS A 263 -85.63 -2.23 3.38
N CYS A 264 -84.67 -2.06 4.24
CA CYS A 264 -83.32 -2.62 4.00
C CYS A 264 -83.38 -4.16 4.08
N ILE A 265 -83.06 -4.87 3.02
CA ILE A 265 -83.07 -6.32 2.93
C ILE A 265 -81.70 -6.95 2.95
N GLY A 266 -80.66 -6.17 2.81
CA GLY A 266 -79.31 -6.64 2.82
C GLY A 266 -78.26 -5.53 2.65
N ALA A 267 -77.02 -5.89 2.42
CA ALA A 267 -75.97 -4.94 2.10
C ALA A 267 -75.00 -5.56 1.12
N GLU A 268 -74.31 -4.76 0.33
CA GLU A 268 -73.18 -5.14 -0.46
C GLU A 268 -71.86 -4.79 0.29
N ALA A 269 -70.99 -5.75 0.51
CA ALA A 269 -69.68 -5.52 1.10
C ALA A 269 -68.72 -5.01 0.05
N LEU A 270 -68.26 -3.78 0.20
CA LEU A 270 -67.40 -3.07 -0.73
C LEU A 270 -66.06 -2.85 -0.10
N LEU A 271 -65.01 -3.52 -0.62
CA LEU A 271 -63.62 -3.38 -0.15
C LEU A 271 -63.09 -1.98 -0.48
N ARG A 272 -62.36 -1.38 0.44
CA ARG A 272 -61.68 -0.10 0.29
C ARG A 272 -60.25 -0.25 0.81
N TRP A 273 -59.30 0.39 0.13
CA TRP A 273 -57.93 0.47 0.59
C TRP A 273 -57.64 1.88 1.11
N LEU A 274 -57.33 1.98 2.39
CA LEU A 274 -56.91 3.21 3.03
C LEU A 274 -55.41 3.39 2.84
N GLY A 275 -54.99 4.35 2.00
CA GLY A 275 -53.61 4.68 1.81
C GLY A 275 -52.96 5.31 3.05
N GLU A 276 -51.64 5.35 3.10
CA GLU A 276 -50.90 5.86 4.25
C GLU A 276 -51.18 7.32 4.61
N GLN A 277 -51.73 8.10 3.66
CA GLN A 277 -52.12 9.51 3.85
C GLN A 277 -53.66 9.69 4.06
N GLY A 278 -54.36 8.59 4.30
CA GLY A 278 -55.80 8.62 4.53
C GLY A 278 -56.69 8.70 3.27
N GLN A 279 -56.10 8.66 2.06
CA GLN A 279 -56.85 8.57 0.82
C GLN A 279 -57.48 7.18 0.67
N ILE A 280 -58.73 7.13 0.18
CA ILE A 280 -59.42 5.88 -0.12
C ILE A 280 -59.18 5.54 -1.59
N MET A 281 -58.51 4.40 -1.84
CA MET A 281 -58.33 3.87 -3.19
C MET A 281 -59.52 3.02 -3.62
N ASN A 282 -59.94 3.23 -4.89
CA ASN A 282 -61.07 2.49 -5.45
C ASN A 282 -60.65 1.03 -5.78
N PRO A 283 -61.50 0.01 -5.52
CA PRO A 283 -61.23 -1.37 -5.92
C PRO A 283 -60.85 -1.54 -7.38
N ALA A 284 -61.40 -0.76 -8.29
CA ALA A 284 -61.04 -0.78 -9.72
C ALA A 284 -59.56 -0.49 -10.00
N GLU A 285 -58.85 0.14 -9.06
CA GLU A 285 -57.43 0.47 -9.21
C GLU A 285 -56.52 -0.65 -8.73
N PHE A 286 -56.88 -1.43 -7.71
CA PHE A 286 -56.00 -2.44 -7.11
C PHE A 286 -56.45 -3.90 -7.28
N ILE A 287 -57.75 -4.17 -7.56
CA ILE A 287 -58.25 -5.53 -7.81
C ILE A 287 -57.59 -6.15 -9.06
N PRO A 288 -57.48 -5.47 -10.24
CA PRO A 288 -56.76 -6.02 -11.38
C PRO A 288 -55.28 -6.33 -11.09
N LEU A 289 -54.67 -5.55 -10.21
CA LEU A 289 -53.31 -5.79 -9.75
C LEU A 289 -53.24 -7.02 -8.86
N ALA A 290 -54.20 -7.18 -7.93
CA ALA A 290 -54.28 -8.36 -7.06
C ALA A 290 -54.46 -9.66 -7.89
N GLU A 291 -55.26 -9.64 -8.93
CA GLU A 291 -55.47 -10.75 -9.85
C GLU A 291 -54.14 -11.09 -10.58
N LYS A 292 -53.49 -10.08 -11.17
CA LYS A 292 -52.23 -10.23 -11.88
C LYS A 292 -51.12 -10.81 -11.00
N GLU A 293 -51.08 -10.40 -9.75
CA GLU A 293 -50.02 -10.84 -8.80
C GLU A 293 -50.39 -12.11 -8.00
N GLY A 294 -51.59 -12.71 -8.31
CA GLY A 294 -52.07 -13.91 -7.65
C GLY A 294 -52.41 -13.72 -6.17
N MET A 295 -52.88 -12.54 -5.80
CA MET A 295 -53.22 -12.16 -4.42
C MET A 295 -54.72 -12.06 -4.20
N ILE A 296 -55.51 -12.26 -5.23
CA ILE A 296 -57.00 -12.04 -5.16
C ILE A 296 -57.65 -12.98 -4.15
N GLU A 297 -57.23 -14.25 -4.07
CA GLU A 297 -57.76 -15.21 -3.12
C GLU A 297 -57.57 -14.75 -1.67
N GLN A 298 -56.38 -14.21 -1.33
CA GLN A 298 -56.08 -13.69 0.00
C GLN A 298 -56.98 -12.47 0.34
N ILE A 299 -57.30 -11.66 -0.69
CA ILE A 299 -58.22 -10.53 -0.54
C ILE A 299 -59.65 -11.01 -0.33
N THR A 300 -60.10 -12.03 -1.07
CA THR A 300 -61.44 -12.63 -0.91
C THR A 300 -61.58 -13.25 0.47
N ASP A 301 -60.58 -14.01 0.94
CA ASP A 301 -60.59 -14.55 2.30
C ASP A 301 -60.68 -13.41 3.35
N TYR A 302 -59.87 -12.36 3.19
CA TYR A 302 -59.95 -11.19 4.06
C TYR A 302 -61.34 -10.54 4.08
N VAL A 303 -61.99 -10.43 2.94
CA VAL A 303 -63.38 -9.87 2.84
C VAL A 303 -64.38 -10.77 3.58
N ILE A 304 -64.31 -12.08 3.33
CA ILE A 304 -65.20 -13.06 3.96
C ILE A 304 -65.03 -13.03 5.48
N ASP A 305 -63.82 -13.10 5.98
CA ASP A 305 -63.52 -13.10 7.43
C ASP A 305 -64.01 -11.81 8.10
N ASN A 306 -63.83 -10.67 7.45
CA ASN A 306 -64.28 -9.39 7.99
C ASN A 306 -65.79 -9.27 7.96
N VAL A 307 -66.49 -9.74 6.93
CA VAL A 307 -67.96 -9.80 6.91
C VAL A 307 -68.49 -10.65 8.06
N PHE A 308 -67.90 -11.83 8.28
CA PHE A 308 -68.29 -12.68 9.42
C PHE A 308 -68.00 -12.00 10.76
N ARG A 309 -66.91 -11.34 10.91
CA ARG A 309 -66.56 -10.62 12.14
C ARG A 309 -67.52 -9.48 12.42
N ASP A 310 -67.87 -8.66 11.38
CA ASP A 310 -68.65 -7.44 11.53
C ASP A 310 -70.16 -7.74 11.64
N LEU A 311 -70.66 -8.68 10.82
CA LEU A 311 -72.08 -8.90 10.67
C LEU A 311 -72.56 -10.34 11.01
N GLY A 312 -71.67 -11.28 11.29
CA GLY A 312 -72.03 -12.70 11.50
C GLY A 312 -73.06 -12.91 12.58
N VAL A 313 -72.95 -12.28 13.75
CA VAL A 313 -73.93 -12.36 14.85
C VAL A 313 -75.29 -11.78 14.42
N TYR A 314 -75.27 -10.63 13.70
CA TYR A 314 -76.44 -10.03 13.22
C TYR A 314 -77.22 -10.92 12.19
N LEU A 315 -76.49 -11.46 11.21
CA LEU A 315 -77.06 -12.34 10.19
C LEU A 315 -77.61 -13.65 10.78
N ALA A 316 -76.98 -14.20 11.81
CA ALA A 316 -77.45 -15.39 12.49
C ALA A 316 -78.82 -15.17 13.21
N THR A 317 -79.14 -13.95 13.61
CA THR A 317 -80.34 -13.60 14.26
C THR A 317 -81.43 -12.99 13.31
N HIS A 318 -81.02 -12.59 12.10
CA HIS A 318 -81.90 -11.99 11.09
C HIS A 318 -81.80 -12.78 9.76
N VAL A 319 -82.43 -13.95 9.71
CA VAL A 319 -82.35 -14.89 8.58
C VAL A 319 -82.91 -14.39 7.29
N ASP A 320 -83.68 -13.32 7.32
CA ASP A 320 -84.29 -12.59 6.17
C ASP A 320 -83.31 -11.54 5.58
N ARG A 321 -82.12 -11.39 6.15
CA ARG A 321 -81.06 -10.45 5.71
C ARG A 321 -79.90 -11.20 5.09
N TYR A 322 -79.25 -10.51 4.15
CA TYR A 322 -78.01 -11.08 3.52
C TYR A 322 -76.98 -10.00 3.24
N VAL A 323 -75.72 -10.47 3.07
CA VAL A 323 -74.64 -9.64 2.57
C VAL A 323 -74.13 -10.22 1.26
N SER A 324 -74.06 -9.38 0.25
CA SER A 324 -73.45 -9.73 -1.05
C SER A 324 -71.96 -9.43 -1.01
N ILE A 325 -71.12 -10.35 -1.51
CA ILE A 325 -69.70 -10.24 -1.63
C ILE A 325 -69.34 -10.40 -3.11
N ASN A 326 -68.49 -9.51 -3.63
CA ASN A 326 -67.98 -9.60 -5.00
C ASN A 326 -66.85 -10.63 -5.06
N LEU A 327 -66.98 -11.65 -5.90
CA LEU A 327 -65.95 -12.69 -6.10
C LEU A 327 -65.30 -12.47 -7.47
N SER A 328 -63.99 -12.79 -7.55
CA SER A 328 -63.26 -12.84 -8.81
C SER A 328 -63.54 -14.17 -9.55
N ALA A 329 -63.37 -14.19 -10.84
CA ALA A 329 -63.46 -15.41 -11.61
C ALA A 329 -62.52 -16.52 -11.18
N SER A 330 -61.37 -16.15 -10.63
CA SER A 330 -60.37 -17.12 -10.08
C SER A 330 -60.85 -17.81 -8.80
N ASP A 331 -61.74 -17.20 -8.02
CA ASP A 331 -62.27 -17.81 -6.78
C ASP A 331 -63.11 -19.06 -7.07
N PHE A 332 -63.65 -19.21 -8.31
CA PHE A 332 -64.41 -20.39 -8.73
C PHE A 332 -63.55 -21.57 -9.17
N HIS A 333 -62.29 -21.37 -9.37
CA HIS A 333 -61.38 -22.44 -9.82
C HIS A 333 -60.65 -23.15 -8.65
N THR A 334 -60.75 -22.61 -7.45
CA THR A 334 -60.14 -23.17 -6.27
C THR A 334 -61.18 -23.90 -5.43
N SER A 335 -60.97 -25.19 -5.15
CA SER A 335 -61.78 -25.91 -4.17
C SER A 335 -61.43 -25.47 -2.79
N ARG A 336 -62.24 -24.63 -2.19
CA ARG A 336 -62.14 -24.19 -0.79
C ARG A 336 -62.91 -25.09 0.14
#